data_ee9f9584f8baa21aaa147759fb97d0e8
#
_entry.id   ee9f9584f8baa21aaa147759fb97d0e8
#
_cell.length_a   1.000
_cell.length_b   1.000
_cell.length_c   1.000
_cell.angle_alpha   90.00
_cell.angle_beta   90.00
_cell.angle_gamma   90.00
#
_symmetry.space_group_name_H-M   'P 1'
#
loop_
_entity.id
_entity.type
_entity.pdbx_description
1 polymer ?
#
loop_
_entity_poly.entity_id
_entity_poly.type
_entity_poly.pdbx_seq_one_letter_code
_entity_poly.pdbx_strand_id
1 'polypeptide(L)'
;MPDDSIDLIVTSPPYWAKRIYNGSGELGSEATPEEYAKTLADYFDVFKDKVKPTGNVFVNIGDTFFGSGAGAWNKYLDEEGNTTKYQKERKEKYFTTKPLQPKIKQNGKLYQNKQLLLIPARFAIEMQDRGWILRDDIIWHKPNRIPASVKDRYNNTYEHVFHFVRSKKYFFDLEGVKIIGSNGRPKNPGDVWSINTQPLDGDHTASYPEKLVEQIVLSGAPEDGIVYDPFMGTGTTWVVCQKLFRRFIGHEINEQFVEYATDRFNKTQGR
;
A
#
# COMPACT_ATOMS: atom_id res chain seq x y z
N MET A 1 18.49 11.76 4.41
CA MET A 1 18.69 10.73 5.46
C MET A 1 20.09 10.16 5.33
N PRO A 2 20.81 9.92 6.43
CA PRO A 2 22.13 9.25 6.40
C PRO A 2 22.01 7.81 5.89
N ASP A 3 23.13 7.24 5.41
CA ASP A 3 23.19 5.82 5.11
C ASP A 3 23.06 4.98 6.38
N ASP A 4 22.57 3.76 6.23
CA ASP A 4 22.37 2.81 7.33
C ASP A 4 21.61 3.38 8.54
N SER A 5 20.62 4.25 8.29
CA SER A 5 19.86 4.92 9.35
C SER A 5 18.46 4.34 9.60
N ILE A 6 17.84 3.71 8.57
CA ILE A 6 16.46 3.21 8.64
C ILE A 6 16.44 1.76 9.11
N ASP A 7 15.67 1.48 10.15
CA ASP A 7 15.45 0.11 10.66
C ASP A 7 14.32 -0.60 9.89
N LEU A 8 13.27 0.13 9.52
CA LEU A 8 12.11 -0.43 8.84
C LEU A 8 11.53 0.59 7.84
N ILE A 9 11.30 0.14 6.61
CA ILE A 9 10.33 0.80 5.71
C ILE A 9 9.03 -0.02 5.77
N VAL A 10 7.90 0.65 6.01
CA VAL A 10 6.57 0.07 5.88
C VAL A 10 5.66 1.05 5.15
N THR A 11 5.07 0.62 4.04
CA THR A 11 4.31 1.53 3.19
C THR A 11 3.32 0.82 2.28
N SER A 12 2.37 1.60 1.76
CA SER A 12 1.49 1.23 0.65
C SER A 12 1.61 2.29 -0.44
N PRO A 13 2.36 2.04 -1.51
CA PRO A 13 2.57 3.01 -2.59
C PRO A 13 1.27 3.31 -3.33
N PRO A 14 1.20 4.40 -4.11
CA PRO A 14 0.10 4.65 -5.03
C PRO A 14 -0.08 3.46 -5.99
N TYR A 15 -1.30 2.89 -6.05
CA TYR A 15 -1.58 1.75 -6.91
C TYR A 15 -1.75 2.19 -8.36
N TRP A 16 -1.20 1.40 -9.28
CA TRP A 16 -1.28 1.65 -10.71
C TRP A 16 -2.71 1.89 -11.21
N ALA A 17 -2.91 2.98 -11.95
CA ALA A 17 -4.18 3.39 -12.56
C ALA A 17 -5.38 3.49 -11.60
N LYS A 18 -5.14 3.63 -10.27
CA LYS A 18 -6.22 3.76 -9.28
C LYS A 18 -6.57 5.19 -8.96
N ARG A 19 -5.58 6.08 -8.82
CA ARG A 19 -5.76 7.47 -8.41
C ARG A 19 -4.74 8.37 -9.07
N ILE A 20 -5.12 9.63 -9.29
CA ILE A 20 -4.23 10.72 -9.63
C ILE A 20 -4.23 11.66 -8.43
N TYR A 21 -3.08 11.99 -7.89
CA TYR A 21 -2.95 12.86 -6.73
C TYR A 21 -2.66 14.31 -7.15
N ASN A 22 -1.73 14.54 -8.09
CA ASN A 22 -1.30 15.89 -8.49
C ASN A 22 -1.15 16.12 -10.00
N GLY A 23 -1.50 15.15 -10.86
CA GLY A 23 -1.43 15.33 -12.32
C GLY A 23 -0.65 14.25 -13.07
N SER A 24 -0.05 14.61 -14.21
CA SER A 24 0.70 13.66 -15.05
C SER A 24 2.13 13.47 -14.53
N GLY A 25 2.65 12.24 -14.61
CA GLY A 25 4.04 11.92 -14.26
C GLY A 25 4.28 11.46 -12.83
N GLU A 26 3.21 11.29 -12.03
CA GLU A 26 3.30 10.71 -10.70
C GLU A 26 3.32 9.18 -10.73
N LEU A 27 3.88 8.57 -9.69
CA LEU A 27 3.88 7.11 -9.50
C LEU A 27 2.44 6.57 -9.51
N GLY A 28 2.21 5.51 -10.30
CA GLY A 28 0.87 4.95 -10.56
C GLY A 28 0.23 5.49 -11.83
N SER A 29 0.89 6.42 -12.56
CA SER A 29 0.42 6.99 -13.83
C SER A 29 1.13 6.44 -15.08
N GLU A 30 2.00 5.47 -14.92
CA GLU A 30 2.79 4.87 -15.99
C GLU A 30 1.89 4.24 -17.06
N ALA A 31 2.40 4.18 -18.30
CA ALA A 31 1.61 3.69 -19.44
C ALA A 31 1.32 2.18 -19.35
N THR A 32 2.23 1.42 -18.71
CA THR A 32 2.11 -0.04 -18.58
C THR A 32 2.35 -0.51 -17.14
N PRO A 33 1.79 -1.67 -16.75
CA PRO A 33 2.04 -2.24 -15.42
C PRO A 33 3.52 -2.66 -15.24
N GLU A 34 4.24 -2.98 -16.32
CA GLU A 34 5.67 -3.23 -16.27
C GLU A 34 6.47 -1.97 -15.96
N GLU A 35 6.16 -0.86 -16.63
CA GLU A 35 6.78 0.43 -16.33
C GLU A 35 6.52 0.84 -14.90
N TYR A 36 5.29 0.67 -14.41
CA TYR A 36 4.97 0.93 -13.01
C TYR A 36 5.79 0.07 -12.05
N ALA A 37 5.86 -1.24 -12.27
CA ALA A 37 6.64 -2.14 -11.42
C ALA A 37 8.11 -1.74 -11.39
N LYS A 38 8.67 -1.38 -12.56
CA LYS A 38 10.05 -0.89 -12.69
C LYS A 38 10.23 0.44 -11.96
N THR A 39 9.38 1.44 -12.22
CA THR A 39 9.47 2.76 -11.58
C THR A 39 9.37 2.65 -10.06
N LEU A 40 8.46 1.80 -9.57
CA LEU A 40 8.32 1.56 -8.14
C LEU A 40 9.58 0.90 -7.55
N ALA A 41 10.16 -0.07 -8.24
CA ALA A 41 11.40 -0.71 -7.80
C ALA A 41 12.59 0.26 -7.86
N ASP A 42 12.71 1.11 -8.91
CA ASP A 42 13.70 2.19 -9.00
C ASP A 42 13.58 3.14 -7.80
N TYR A 43 12.35 3.42 -7.37
CA TYR A 43 12.10 4.25 -6.19
C TYR A 43 12.62 3.60 -4.90
N PHE A 44 12.44 2.30 -4.71
CA PHE A 44 12.97 1.59 -3.53
C PHE A 44 14.49 1.47 -3.55
N ASP A 45 15.13 1.42 -4.72
CA ASP A 45 16.59 1.39 -4.83
C ASP A 45 17.25 2.66 -4.28
N VAL A 46 16.57 3.81 -4.33
CA VAL A 46 17.05 5.05 -3.71
C VAL A 46 17.27 4.91 -2.19
N PHE A 47 16.50 4.02 -1.56
CA PHE A 47 16.59 3.79 -0.12
C PHE A 47 17.50 2.63 0.27
N LYS A 48 18.05 1.90 -0.71
CA LYS A 48 18.82 0.69 -0.43
C LYS A 48 19.99 0.94 0.53
N ASP A 49 20.73 2.04 0.32
CA ASP A 49 21.83 2.41 1.21
C ASP A 49 21.36 3.11 2.50
N LYS A 50 20.12 3.59 2.54
CA LYS A 50 19.54 4.24 3.73
C LYS A 50 19.00 3.21 4.74
N VAL A 51 18.54 2.07 4.26
CA VAL A 51 18.08 0.95 5.08
C VAL A 51 19.32 0.27 5.68
N LYS A 52 19.34 0.03 6.99
CA LYS A 52 20.42 -0.70 7.66
C LYS A 52 20.65 -2.08 7.05
N PRO A 53 21.86 -2.66 7.12
CA PRO A 53 22.05 -4.07 6.74
C PRO A 53 21.13 -5.04 7.48
N THR A 54 20.71 -4.67 8.70
CA THR A 54 19.76 -5.42 9.53
C THR A 54 18.30 -4.95 9.34
N GLY A 55 18.06 -3.98 8.47
CA GLY A 55 16.75 -3.37 8.31
C GLY A 55 15.80 -4.17 7.41
N ASN A 56 14.53 -3.82 7.48
CA ASN A 56 13.43 -4.47 6.79
C ASN A 56 12.68 -3.51 5.88
N VAL A 57 12.05 -4.04 4.84
CA VAL A 57 11.16 -3.29 3.95
C VAL A 57 9.88 -4.11 3.76
N PHE A 58 8.74 -3.56 4.19
CA PHE A 58 7.43 -4.14 3.97
C PHE A 58 6.61 -3.26 3.05
N VAL A 59 6.11 -3.83 1.96
CA VAL A 59 5.34 -3.11 0.94
C VAL A 59 3.99 -3.78 0.75
N ASN A 60 2.92 -3.06 1.14
CA ASN A 60 1.56 -3.50 0.83
C ASN A 60 1.16 -3.04 -0.57
N ILE A 61 0.77 -3.97 -1.42
CA ILE A 61 0.39 -3.68 -2.80
C ILE A 61 -0.76 -4.59 -3.25
N GLY A 62 -1.77 -3.99 -3.86
CA GLY A 62 -2.92 -4.69 -4.41
C GLY A 62 -2.84 -4.84 -5.93
N ASP A 63 -3.50 -5.88 -6.44
CA ASP A 63 -3.62 -6.13 -7.87
C ASP A 63 -4.86 -5.47 -8.48
N THR A 64 -4.88 -5.38 -9.79
CA THR A 64 -6.01 -4.84 -10.56
C THR A 64 -6.22 -5.61 -11.85
N PHE A 65 -7.39 -5.39 -12.46
CA PHE A 65 -7.74 -5.97 -13.76
C PHE A 65 -7.69 -4.90 -14.84
N PHE A 66 -7.21 -5.28 -16.03
CA PHE A 66 -7.24 -4.39 -17.18
C PHE A 66 -8.69 -3.99 -17.53
N GLY A 67 -8.93 -2.70 -17.74
CA GLY A 67 -10.27 -2.17 -18.05
C GLY A 67 -11.24 -2.10 -16.86
N SER A 68 -10.83 -2.45 -15.64
CA SER A 68 -11.74 -2.45 -14.47
C SER A 68 -12.21 -1.06 -14.01
N GLY A 69 -11.59 0.02 -14.47
CA GLY A 69 -11.99 1.40 -14.15
C GLY A 69 -13.17 1.92 -14.98
N ALA A 70 -13.46 1.33 -16.14
CA ALA A 70 -14.46 1.85 -17.07
C ALA A 70 -15.91 1.57 -16.62
N GLY A 71 -16.17 0.46 -15.95
CA GLY A 71 -17.53 0.02 -15.64
C GLY A 71 -18.21 0.73 -14.47
N ALA A 72 -17.44 1.15 -13.47
CA ALA A 72 -17.98 1.86 -12.31
C ALA A 72 -18.26 3.34 -12.60
N TRP A 73 -17.56 3.93 -13.57
CA TRP A 73 -17.69 5.33 -13.93
C TRP A 73 -18.83 5.62 -14.89
N ASN A 74 -19.16 4.70 -15.82
CA ASN A 74 -20.28 4.87 -16.74
C ASN A 74 -21.65 4.92 -16.03
N LYS A 75 -21.75 4.40 -14.80
CA LYS A 75 -22.97 4.52 -13.98
C LYS A 75 -23.24 5.93 -13.46
N TYR A 76 -22.25 6.80 -13.50
CA TYR A 76 -22.30 8.15 -12.95
C TYR A 76 -22.14 9.25 -13.99
N LEU A 77 -22.09 8.89 -15.27
CA LEU A 77 -22.18 9.82 -16.37
C LEU A 77 -23.65 9.92 -16.81
N ASP A 78 -24.07 11.13 -17.18
CA ASP A 78 -25.32 11.30 -17.89
C ASP A 78 -25.22 10.73 -19.32
N GLU A 79 -26.34 10.75 -20.08
CA GLU A 79 -26.38 10.24 -21.44
C GLU A 79 -25.46 10.99 -22.42
N GLU A 80 -24.98 12.16 -22.02
CA GLU A 80 -24.02 13.00 -22.77
C GLU A 80 -22.57 12.77 -22.34
N GLY A 81 -22.29 11.85 -21.38
CA GLY A 81 -20.96 11.55 -20.88
C GLY A 81 -20.41 12.54 -19.85
N ASN A 82 -21.24 13.41 -19.28
CA ASN A 82 -20.87 14.37 -18.25
C ASN A 82 -20.96 13.79 -16.84
N THR A 83 -20.17 14.33 -15.92
CA THR A 83 -20.24 13.93 -14.50
C THR A 83 -21.50 14.46 -13.83
N THR A 84 -22.21 13.59 -13.10
CA THR A 84 -23.41 13.98 -12.35
C THR A 84 -23.11 15.04 -11.28
N LYS A 85 -24.15 15.80 -10.85
CA LYS A 85 -24.04 16.86 -9.82
C LYS A 85 -23.35 16.36 -8.54
N TYR A 86 -23.68 15.15 -8.10
CA TYR A 86 -23.09 14.51 -6.92
C TYR A 86 -21.56 14.30 -7.03
N GLN A 87 -21.07 14.00 -8.23
CA GLN A 87 -19.63 13.89 -8.47
C GLN A 87 -18.92 15.24 -8.57
N LYS A 88 -19.59 16.28 -9.07
CA LYS A 88 -19.04 17.64 -9.08
C LYS A 88 -18.81 18.13 -7.66
N GLU A 89 -19.79 17.96 -6.77
CA GLU A 89 -19.70 18.34 -5.36
C GLU A 89 -18.64 17.54 -4.61
N ARG A 90 -18.47 16.26 -4.94
CA ARG A 90 -17.44 15.39 -4.36
C ARG A 90 -16.03 15.67 -4.90
N LYS A 91 -15.91 16.07 -6.19
CA LYS A 91 -14.65 16.49 -6.81
C LYS A 91 -14.10 17.78 -6.20
N GLU A 92 -14.97 18.76 -5.96
CA GLU A 92 -14.58 20.05 -5.38
C GLU A 92 -14.11 19.92 -3.94
N LYS A 93 -14.53 18.85 -3.25
CA LYS A 93 -14.26 18.70 -1.82
C LYS A 93 -13.00 17.87 -1.50
N TYR A 94 -12.62 16.85 -2.32
CA TYR A 94 -11.59 15.91 -1.91
C TYR A 94 -10.66 15.31 -2.98
N PHE A 95 -11.04 15.23 -4.28
CA PHE A 95 -10.19 14.59 -5.30
C PHE A 95 -10.46 15.04 -6.73
N THR A 96 -9.42 15.46 -7.43
CA THR A 96 -9.43 15.63 -8.90
C THR A 96 -9.04 14.31 -9.57
N THR A 97 -9.88 13.28 -9.56
CA THR A 97 -9.37 11.99 -10.03
C THR A 97 -10.30 11.29 -11.01
N LYS A 98 -10.00 11.40 -12.29
CA LYS A 98 -10.36 10.32 -13.22
C LYS A 98 -9.34 9.19 -13.00
N PRO A 99 -9.76 7.91 -12.85
CA PRO A 99 -8.83 6.79 -12.96
C PRO A 99 -8.15 6.90 -14.32
N LEU A 100 -6.82 6.89 -14.34
CA LEU A 100 -6.08 6.77 -15.58
C LEU A 100 -6.50 5.47 -16.24
N GLN A 101 -7.19 5.59 -17.39
CA GLN A 101 -7.34 4.46 -18.28
C GLN A 101 -5.98 4.28 -18.96
N PRO A 102 -5.28 3.16 -18.77
CA PRO A 102 -4.07 2.93 -19.54
C PRO A 102 -4.42 2.99 -21.00
N LYS A 103 -3.80 3.91 -21.74
CA LYS A 103 -3.97 4.06 -23.19
C LYS A 103 -3.19 2.96 -23.94
N ILE A 104 -3.24 1.73 -23.47
CA ILE A 104 -2.72 0.60 -24.22
C ILE A 104 -3.81 0.23 -25.21
N LYS A 105 -3.62 0.56 -26.49
CA LYS A 105 -4.51 0.12 -27.56
C LYS A 105 -4.62 -1.40 -27.46
N GLN A 106 -5.85 -1.93 -27.41
CA GLN A 106 -6.12 -3.39 -27.39
C GLN A 106 -5.36 -4.17 -28.48
N ASN A 107 -4.99 -3.53 -29.56
CA ASN A 107 -4.28 -4.10 -30.71
C ASN A 107 -2.74 -4.16 -30.55
N GLY A 108 -2.18 -3.56 -29.53
CA GLY A 108 -0.77 -3.74 -29.16
C GLY A 108 -0.51 -4.94 -28.27
N LYS A 109 -1.53 -5.56 -27.72
CA LYS A 109 -1.68 -6.96 -27.31
C LYS A 109 -0.92 -7.49 -26.11
N LEU A 110 -0.54 -6.69 -25.16
CA LEU A 110 -0.05 -7.25 -23.90
C LEU A 110 -1.20 -7.64 -22.97
N TYR A 111 -2.32 -6.85 -22.94
CA TYR A 111 -3.41 -7.09 -22.01
C TYR A 111 -4.79 -6.99 -22.66
N GLN A 112 -5.68 -7.91 -22.25
CA GLN A 112 -7.08 -7.95 -22.64
C GLN A 112 -7.97 -7.43 -21.52
N ASN A 113 -9.14 -6.89 -21.87
CA ASN A 113 -10.15 -6.53 -20.88
C ASN A 113 -10.43 -7.69 -19.92
N LYS A 114 -10.57 -7.39 -18.64
CA LYS A 114 -10.78 -8.34 -17.54
C LYS A 114 -9.57 -9.18 -17.14
N GLN A 115 -8.43 -9.04 -17.80
CA GLN A 115 -7.20 -9.75 -17.43
C GLN A 115 -6.65 -9.21 -16.11
N LEU A 116 -6.31 -10.12 -15.18
CA LEU A 116 -5.55 -9.79 -13.98
C LEU A 116 -4.12 -9.40 -14.39
N LEU A 117 -3.60 -8.29 -13.85
CA LEU A 117 -2.34 -7.71 -14.33
C LEU A 117 -1.10 -8.22 -13.61
N LEU A 118 -1.26 -8.91 -12.49
CA LEU A 118 -0.17 -9.45 -11.66
C LEU A 118 0.83 -8.36 -11.22
N ILE A 119 0.33 -7.18 -10.91
CA ILE A 119 1.16 -6.03 -10.49
C ILE A 119 2.03 -6.37 -9.27
N PRO A 120 1.51 -6.99 -8.20
CA PRO A 120 2.34 -7.37 -7.06
C PRO A 120 3.49 -8.31 -7.46
N ALA A 121 3.21 -9.34 -8.26
CA ALA A 121 4.23 -10.29 -8.69
C ALA A 121 5.31 -9.64 -9.56
N ARG A 122 4.93 -8.73 -10.48
CA ARG A 122 5.89 -7.97 -11.30
C ARG A 122 6.82 -7.12 -10.44
N PHE A 123 6.26 -6.40 -9.49
CA PHE A 123 7.05 -5.61 -8.55
C PHE A 123 8.01 -6.47 -7.72
N ALA A 124 7.54 -7.60 -7.20
CA ALA A 124 8.40 -8.50 -6.41
C ALA A 124 9.57 -9.06 -7.22
N ILE A 125 9.35 -9.43 -8.50
CA ILE A 125 10.39 -9.90 -9.42
C ILE A 125 11.39 -8.76 -9.70
N GLU A 126 10.91 -7.55 -10.03
CA GLU A 126 11.78 -6.39 -10.26
C GLU A 126 12.67 -6.08 -9.05
N MET A 127 12.14 -6.18 -7.84
CA MET A 127 12.93 -6.00 -6.61
C MET A 127 14.00 -7.07 -6.45
N GLN A 128 13.67 -8.35 -6.74
CA GLN A 128 14.64 -9.45 -6.69
C GLN A 128 15.75 -9.27 -7.72
N ASP A 129 15.42 -8.87 -8.95
CA ASP A 129 16.39 -8.64 -10.03
C ASP A 129 17.38 -7.52 -9.69
N ARG A 130 16.99 -6.58 -8.80
CA ARG A 130 17.85 -5.52 -8.25
C ARG A 130 18.64 -5.95 -7.02
N GLY A 131 18.55 -7.22 -6.63
CA GLY A 131 19.29 -7.80 -5.52
C GLY A 131 18.68 -7.55 -4.13
N TRP A 132 17.39 -7.17 -4.05
CA TRP A 132 16.64 -7.28 -2.81
C TRP A 132 16.32 -8.74 -2.52
N ILE A 133 16.40 -9.16 -1.26
CA ILE A 133 16.06 -10.51 -0.84
C ILE A 133 14.60 -10.52 -0.41
N LEU A 134 13.72 -11.12 -1.20
CA LEU A 134 12.33 -11.36 -0.82
C LEU A 134 12.29 -12.47 0.23
N ARG A 135 11.83 -12.14 1.43
CA ARG A 135 11.75 -13.06 2.57
C ARG A 135 10.38 -13.70 2.71
N ASP A 136 9.33 -12.92 2.40
CA ASP A 136 7.96 -13.39 2.56
C ASP A 136 7.02 -12.68 1.57
N ASP A 137 5.98 -13.40 1.16
CA ASP A 137 4.81 -12.89 0.44
C ASP A 137 3.58 -13.10 1.34
N ILE A 138 3.34 -12.14 2.20
CA ILE A 138 2.26 -12.20 3.18
C ILE A 138 0.94 -11.83 2.52
N ILE A 139 -0.08 -12.64 2.73
CA ILE A 139 -1.44 -12.40 2.24
C ILE A 139 -2.24 -11.68 3.31
N TRP A 140 -2.49 -10.40 3.11
CA TRP A 140 -3.48 -9.68 3.92
C TRP A 140 -4.89 -9.97 3.42
N HIS A 141 -5.55 -10.94 4.04
CA HIS A 141 -6.96 -11.24 3.79
C HIS A 141 -7.87 -10.22 4.49
N LYS A 142 -8.87 -9.71 3.76
CA LYS A 142 -9.82 -8.67 4.17
C LYS A 142 -11.22 -9.26 4.32
N PRO A 143 -11.60 -9.82 5.49
CA PRO A 143 -12.89 -10.51 5.66
C PRO A 143 -14.10 -9.60 5.42
N ASN A 144 -13.99 -8.32 5.76
CA ASN A 144 -15.07 -7.33 5.67
C ASN A 144 -15.03 -6.48 4.38
N ARG A 145 -14.30 -6.91 3.35
CA ARG A 145 -14.27 -6.16 2.09
C ARG A 145 -15.65 -6.10 1.44
N ILE A 146 -16.04 -4.92 0.97
CA ILE A 146 -17.27 -4.73 0.19
C ILE A 146 -17.18 -5.57 -1.09
N PRO A 147 -18.15 -6.47 -1.36
CA PRO A 147 -18.14 -7.30 -2.56
C PRO A 147 -18.23 -6.45 -3.83
N ALA A 148 -17.46 -6.80 -4.84
CA ALA A 148 -17.61 -6.22 -6.17
C ALA A 148 -18.77 -6.91 -6.90
N SER A 149 -19.57 -6.15 -7.66
CA SER A 149 -20.68 -6.68 -8.47
C SER A 149 -20.17 -7.37 -9.74
N VAL A 150 -19.32 -8.39 -9.57
CA VAL A 150 -18.78 -9.20 -10.68
C VAL A 150 -19.43 -10.59 -10.68
N LYS A 151 -19.71 -11.11 -11.89
CA LYS A 151 -20.43 -12.39 -12.05
C LYS A 151 -19.60 -13.47 -12.74
N ASP A 152 -18.41 -13.12 -13.24
CA ASP A 152 -17.56 -13.97 -14.08
C ASP A 152 -16.17 -14.24 -13.47
N ARG A 153 -15.96 -13.87 -12.23
CA ARG A 153 -14.77 -14.19 -11.42
C ARG A 153 -15.07 -14.09 -9.93
N TYR A 154 -14.16 -14.60 -9.12
CA TYR A 154 -14.20 -14.40 -7.66
C TYR A 154 -13.85 -12.96 -7.30
N ASN A 155 -14.37 -12.47 -6.17
CA ASN A 155 -13.99 -11.18 -5.62
C ASN A 155 -12.58 -11.24 -5.06
N ASN A 156 -11.78 -10.21 -5.32
CA ASN A 156 -10.49 -10.05 -4.67
C ASN A 156 -10.73 -9.72 -3.19
N THR A 157 -10.28 -10.59 -2.30
CA THR A 157 -10.45 -10.44 -0.85
C THR A 157 -9.13 -10.24 -0.13
N TYR A 158 -8.03 -10.10 -0.83
CA TYR A 158 -6.70 -9.94 -0.25
C TYR A 158 -5.84 -8.94 -1.02
N GLU A 159 -4.76 -8.53 -0.38
CA GLU A 159 -3.62 -7.84 -0.97
C GLU A 159 -2.34 -8.51 -0.50
N HIS A 160 -1.22 -8.22 -1.18
CA HIS A 160 0.09 -8.73 -0.83
C HIS A 160 0.80 -7.74 0.09
N VAL A 161 1.55 -8.26 1.05
CA VAL A 161 2.51 -7.51 1.86
C VAL A 161 3.86 -8.21 1.69
N PHE A 162 4.69 -7.68 0.81
CA PHE A 162 6.01 -8.23 0.56
C PHE A 162 6.99 -7.80 1.64
N HIS A 163 7.76 -8.77 2.15
CA HIS A 163 8.86 -8.52 3.06
C HIS A 163 10.19 -8.68 2.34
N PHE A 164 10.92 -7.58 2.18
CA PHE A 164 12.25 -7.56 1.60
C PHE A 164 13.30 -7.18 2.63
N VAL A 165 14.53 -7.65 2.42
CA VAL A 165 15.72 -7.27 3.17
C VAL A 165 16.90 -7.09 2.22
N ARG A 166 17.91 -6.30 2.62
CA ARG A 166 19.13 -6.14 1.80
C ARG A 166 20.23 -7.15 2.16
N SER A 167 20.10 -7.84 3.27
CA SER A 167 21.10 -8.79 3.77
C SER A 167 20.45 -10.02 4.40
N LYS A 168 21.18 -11.14 4.46
CA LYS A 168 20.71 -12.38 5.08
C LYS A 168 20.59 -12.29 6.62
N LYS A 169 21.26 -11.29 7.22
CA LYS A 169 21.19 -11.03 8.66
C LYS A 169 20.38 -9.76 8.87
N TYR A 170 19.16 -9.89 9.31
CA TYR A 170 18.23 -8.80 9.56
C TYR A 170 17.55 -8.97 10.91
N PHE A 171 16.99 -7.88 11.43
CA PHE A 171 16.21 -7.90 12.65
C PHE A 171 14.84 -8.55 12.38
N PHE A 172 14.42 -9.46 13.24
CA PHE A 172 13.06 -10.00 13.20
C PHE A 172 12.66 -10.50 14.59
N ASP A 173 11.70 -9.81 15.22
CA ASP A 173 11.16 -10.22 16.52
C ASP A 173 9.91 -11.09 16.33
N LEU A 174 10.10 -12.40 16.27
CA LEU A 174 9.00 -13.35 16.20
C LEU A 174 8.22 -13.43 17.52
N GLU A 175 8.87 -13.23 18.66
CA GLU A 175 8.22 -13.34 19.97
C GLU A 175 7.14 -12.29 20.15
N GLY A 176 7.41 -11.05 19.70
CA GLY A 176 6.48 -9.92 19.78
C GLY A 176 5.19 -10.08 18.96
N VAL A 177 5.16 -11.03 18.01
CA VAL A 177 4.01 -11.24 17.11
C VAL A 177 3.37 -12.61 17.19
N LYS A 178 3.83 -13.50 18.10
CA LYS A 178 3.23 -14.83 18.28
C LYS A 178 1.74 -14.73 18.62
N ILE A 179 0.98 -15.67 18.08
CA ILE A 179 -0.44 -15.85 18.38
C ILE A 179 -0.67 -17.14 19.19
N ILE A 180 -1.79 -17.23 19.89
CA ILE A 180 -2.15 -18.47 20.58
C ILE A 180 -2.79 -19.43 19.57
N GLY A 181 -2.18 -20.58 19.39
CA GLY A 181 -2.70 -21.65 18.55
C GLY A 181 -3.90 -22.38 19.16
N SER A 182 -4.55 -23.24 18.39
CA SER A 182 -5.70 -24.05 18.84
C SER A 182 -5.37 -25.00 20.00
N ASN A 183 -4.10 -25.31 20.20
CA ASN A 183 -3.61 -26.13 21.31
C ASN A 183 -3.23 -25.30 22.57
N GLY A 184 -3.56 -24.00 22.60
CA GLY A 184 -3.25 -23.09 23.70
C GLY A 184 -1.80 -22.63 23.77
N ARG A 185 -0.94 -23.00 22.82
CA ARG A 185 0.50 -22.65 22.82
C ARG A 185 0.81 -21.49 21.86
N PRO A 186 1.78 -20.62 22.21
CA PRO A 186 2.27 -19.61 21.29
C PRO A 186 2.83 -20.23 20.01
N LYS A 187 2.45 -19.67 18.86
CA LYS A 187 2.96 -20.10 17.55
C LYS A 187 3.22 -18.89 16.64
N ASN A 188 4.03 -19.10 15.61
CA ASN A 188 4.18 -18.17 14.50
C ASN A 188 2.80 -17.92 13.84
N PRO A 189 2.40 -16.66 13.58
CA PRO A 189 1.13 -16.35 12.95
C PRO A 189 0.99 -16.91 11.52
N GLY A 190 2.10 -17.21 10.85
CA GLY A 190 2.14 -17.59 9.44
C GLY A 190 2.00 -16.38 8.52
N ASP A 191 1.87 -16.65 7.23
CA ASP A 191 1.90 -15.70 6.12
C ASP A 191 0.51 -15.30 5.61
N VAL A 192 -0.57 -15.76 6.23
CA VAL A 192 -1.95 -15.36 5.91
C VAL A 192 -2.58 -14.63 7.09
N TRP A 193 -2.74 -13.31 6.96
CA TRP A 193 -3.25 -12.43 8.02
C TRP A 193 -4.68 -12.00 7.73
N SER A 194 -5.64 -12.47 8.51
CA SER A 194 -7.05 -12.07 8.42
C SER A 194 -7.30 -10.83 9.28
N ILE A 195 -7.23 -9.67 8.64
CA ILE A 195 -7.37 -8.38 9.32
C ILE A 195 -8.42 -7.53 8.60
N ASN A 196 -9.43 -7.07 9.34
CA ASN A 196 -10.47 -6.20 8.79
C ASN A 196 -9.91 -4.87 8.32
N THR A 197 -10.44 -4.36 7.21
CA THR A 197 -10.24 -2.96 6.84
C THR A 197 -10.91 -2.06 7.87
N GLN A 198 -10.26 -0.95 8.22
CA GLN A 198 -10.82 0.07 9.10
C GLN A 198 -11.25 1.26 8.24
N PRO A 199 -12.54 1.67 8.30
CA PRO A 199 -12.93 2.96 7.76
C PRO A 199 -12.24 4.05 8.56
N LEU A 200 -11.68 5.03 7.87
CA LEU A 200 -11.27 6.29 8.51
C LEU A 200 -12.49 7.22 8.54
N ASP A 201 -12.60 8.05 9.57
CA ASP A 201 -13.61 9.09 9.63
C ASP A 201 -13.45 10.03 8.42
N GLY A 202 -14.52 10.17 7.63
CA GLY A 202 -14.51 10.94 6.40
C GLY A 202 -14.28 10.10 5.12
N ASP A 203 -14.06 10.78 4.00
CA ASP A 203 -13.92 10.17 2.65
C ASP A 203 -12.55 9.49 2.39
N HIS A 204 -11.72 9.29 3.42
CA HIS A 204 -10.37 8.70 3.31
C HIS A 204 -10.41 7.18 3.32
N THR A 205 -10.80 6.57 2.22
CA THR A 205 -11.15 5.13 2.12
C THR A 205 -10.00 4.18 1.79
N ALA A 206 -8.74 4.62 1.80
CA ALA A 206 -7.65 3.80 1.22
C ALA A 206 -6.42 3.60 2.08
N SER A 207 -6.53 3.75 3.39
CA SER A 207 -5.43 3.46 4.31
C SER A 207 -5.50 1.98 4.77
N TYR A 208 -4.35 1.37 4.96
CA TYR A 208 -4.28 0.08 5.62
C TYR A 208 -4.59 0.23 7.13
N PRO A 209 -5.13 -0.82 7.79
CA PRO A 209 -5.52 -0.74 9.20
C PRO A 209 -4.30 -0.71 10.13
N GLU A 210 -4.43 -0.05 11.26
CA GLU A 210 -3.38 0.02 12.29
C GLU A 210 -2.89 -1.38 12.70
N LYS A 211 -3.79 -2.35 12.86
CA LYS A 211 -3.42 -3.72 13.23
C LYS A 211 -2.46 -4.39 12.26
N LEU A 212 -2.55 -4.08 10.96
CA LEU A 212 -1.60 -4.59 9.96
C LEU A 212 -0.21 -4.00 10.19
N VAL A 213 -0.15 -2.68 10.40
CA VAL A 213 1.10 -1.96 10.64
C VAL A 213 1.70 -2.34 11.99
N GLU A 214 0.88 -2.52 13.04
CA GLU A 214 1.33 -2.98 14.35
C GLU A 214 2.09 -4.30 14.26
N GLN A 215 1.55 -5.27 13.53
CA GLN A 215 2.21 -6.57 13.36
C GLN A 215 3.54 -6.45 12.63
N ILE A 216 3.61 -5.58 11.59
CA ILE A 216 4.84 -5.31 10.84
C ILE A 216 5.87 -4.58 11.71
N VAL A 217 5.47 -3.53 12.43
CA VAL A 217 6.38 -2.72 13.25
C VAL A 217 6.94 -3.54 14.44
N LEU A 218 6.10 -4.33 15.08
CA LEU A 218 6.54 -5.21 16.18
C LEU A 218 7.60 -6.23 15.72
N SER A 219 7.39 -6.85 14.55
CA SER A 219 8.34 -7.85 14.06
C SER A 219 9.55 -7.24 13.36
N GLY A 220 9.40 -6.08 12.69
CA GLY A 220 10.40 -5.56 11.76
C GLY A 220 11.25 -4.40 12.25
N ALA A 221 10.93 -3.79 13.41
CA ALA A 221 11.70 -2.67 13.97
C ALA A 221 12.01 -2.86 15.46
N PRO A 222 13.26 -2.69 15.91
CA PRO A 222 13.57 -2.68 17.34
C PRO A 222 12.92 -1.48 18.05
N GLU A 223 12.84 -1.51 19.36
CA GLU A 223 12.47 -0.33 20.16
C GLU A 223 13.43 0.82 19.85
N ASP A 224 12.91 2.06 19.83
CA ASP A 224 13.62 3.26 19.39
C ASP A 224 14.15 3.23 17.96
N GLY A 225 13.83 2.18 17.17
CA GLY A 225 14.20 2.07 15.76
C GLY A 225 13.51 3.14 14.91
N ILE A 226 14.16 3.52 13.80
CA ILE A 226 13.59 4.45 12.82
C ILE A 226 12.71 3.69 11.82
N VAL A 227 11.44 4.00 11.81
CA VAL A 227 10.46 3.54 10.83
C VAL A 227 10.20 4.65 9.81
N TYR A 228 10.30 4.30 8.54
CA TYR A 228 10.10 5.24 7.43
C TYR A 228 8.91 4.82 6.57
N ASP A 229 8.03 5.77 6.27
CA ASP A 229 6.93 5.60 5.31
C ASP A 229 7.04 6.68 4.21
N PRO A 230 7.51 6.30 3.00
CA PRO A 230 7.64 7.24 1.89
C PRO A 230 6.31 7.69 1.26
N PHE A 231 5.19 7.03 1.60
CA PHE A 231 3.85 7.33 1.11
C PHE A 231 2.87 7.36 2.29
N MET A 232 3.16 8.21 3.26
CA MET A 232 2.55 8.24 4.59
C MET A 232 1.02 8.37 4.58
N GLY A 233 0.46 9.03 3.56
CA GLY A 233 -0.97 9.27 3.45
C GLY A 233 -1.55 9.90 4.69
N THR A 234 -2.53 9.26 5.29
CA THR A 234 -3.24 9.72 6.48
C THR A 234 -2.52 9.41 7.81
N GLY A 235 -1.26 8.99 7.77
CA GLY A 235 -0.41 8.84 8.95
C GLY A 235 -0.66 7.60 9.82
N THR A 236 -1.22 6.53 9.27
CA THR A 236 -1.45 5.29 10.05
C THR A 236 -0.16 4.73 10.62
N THR A 237 0.92 4.70 9.82
CA THR A 237 2.25 4.28 10.28
C THR A 237 2.76 5.15 11.42
N TRP A 238 2.57 6.47 11.32
CA TRP A 238 2.99 7.41 12.36
C TRP A 238 2.31 7.13 13.71
N VAL A 239 0.97 6.99 13.69
CA VAL A 239 0.18 6.68 14.89
C VAL A 239 0.64 5.36 15.53
N VAL A 240 0.89 4.33 14.73
CA VAL A 240 1.37 3.05 15.24
C VAL A 240 2.78 3.16 15.84
N CYS A 241 3.69 3.85 15.17
CA CYS A 241 5.05 4.06 15.68
C CYS A 241 5.04 4.76 17.04
N GLN A 242 4.18 5.75 17.22
CA GLN A 242 4.01 6.45 18.51
C GLN A 242 3.55 5.48 19.61
N LYS A 243 2.52 4.66 19.34
CA LYS A 243 2.00 3.68 20.30
C LYS A 243 3.03 2.62 20.70
N LEU A 244 3.92 2.30 19.79
CA LEU A 244 4.92 1.23 19.96
C LEU A 244 6.33 1.74 20.29
N PHE A 245 6.47 3.03 20.60
CA PHE A 245 7.77 3.64 20.95
C PHE A 245 8.84 3.47 19.86
N ARG A 246 8.45 3.69 18.57
CA ARG A 246 9.37 3.77 17.45
C ARG A 246 9.46 5.19 16.95
N ARG A 247 10.64 5.61 16.49
CA ARG A 247 10.82 6.90 15.82
C ARG A 247 10.27 6.82 14.41
N PHE A 248 9.62 7.89 13.97
CA PHE A 248 8.95 7.91 12.67
C PHE A 248 9.49 9.01 11.77
N ILE A 249 9.65 8.69 10.48
CA ILE A 249 9.87 9.65 9.40
C ILE A 249 8.83 9.31 8.32
N GLY A 250 8.10 10.30 7.83
CA GLY A 250 7.11 10.13 6.78
C GLY A 250 7.24 11.19 5.70
N HIS A 251 6.89 10.81 4.47
CA HIS A 251 6.72 11.75 3.37
C HIS A 251 5.32 11.61 2.79
N GLU A 252 4.74 12.75 2.45
CA GLU A 252 3.45 12.85 1.78
C GLU A 252 3.47 14.09 0.89
N ILE A 253 3.00 13.95 -0.34
CA ILE A 253 2.97 15.05 -1.31
C ILE A 253 1.70 15.90 -1.21
N ASN A 254 0.61 15.32 -0.66
CA ASN A 254 -0.66 15.99 -0.50
C ASN A 254 -0.73 16.69 0.86
N GLU A 255 -0.72 18.02 0.87
CA GLU A 255 -0.76 18.83 2.09
C GLU A 255 -1.98 18.51 2.98
N GLN A 256 -3.16 18.23 2.39
CA GLN A 256 -4.35 17.88 3.15
C GLN A 256 -4.17 16.56 3.93
N PHE A 257 -3.43 15.59 3.35
CA PHE A 257 -3.11 14.37 4.06
C PHE A 257 -2.09 14.59 5.18
N VAL A 258 -1.14 15.52 4.98
CA VAL A 258 -0.19 15.92 6.03
C VAL A 258 -0.94 16.56 7.20
N GLU A 259 -1.87 17.49 6.95
CA GLU A 259 -2.71 18.11 7.98
C GLU A 259 -3.53 17.05 8.73
N TYR A 260 -4.21 16.17 8.01
CA TYR A 260 -5.01 15.11 8.60
C TYR A 260 -4.16 14.14 9.45
N ALA A 261 -2.98 13.76 8.97
CA ALA A 261 -2.05 12.90 9.71
C ALA A 261 -1.58 13.57 11.01
N THR A 262 -1.27 14.87 10.93
CA THR A 262 -0.87 15.68 12.09
C THR A 262 -1.99 15.76 13.14
N ASP A 263 -3.22 15.98 12.72
CA ASP A 263 -4.38 15.99 13.61
C ASP A 263 -4.61 14.63 14.30
N ARG A 264 -4.47 13.54 13.56
CA ARG A 264 -4.55 12.18 14.12
C ARG A 264 -3.47 11.95 15.17
N PHE A 265 -2.23 12.33 14.85
CA PHE A 265 -1.12 12.20 15.77
C PHE A 265 -1.35 12.99 17.07
N ASN A 266 -1.77 14.25 16.98
CA ASN A 266 -2.04 15.09 18.15
C ASN A 266 -3.16 14.52 19.04
N LYS A 267 -4.22 13.96 18.44
CA LYS A 267 -5.32 13.31 19.18
C LYS A 267 -4.86 12.05 19.94
N THR A 268 -3.80 11.39 19.48
CA THR A 268 -3.25 10.23 20.20
C THR A 268 -2.33 10.60 21.32
N GLN A 269 -1.76 11.81 21.34
CA GLN A 269 -0.94 12.31 22.45
C GLN A 269 -1.76 12.73 23.69
N GLY A 270 -3.02 13.07 23.51
CA GLY A 270 -3.93 13.52 24.58
C GLY A 270 -4.63 12.38 25.33
N ARG A 271 -4.26 11.14 25.10
CA ARG A 271 -4.79 9.96 25.77
C ARG A 271 -3.68 9.22 26.49
#